data_1a64231c4df7ba14b3eb49c704ec8766
#
_entry.id   1a64231c4df7ba14b3eb49c704ec8766
#
_cell.length_a   1.000
_cell.length_b   1.000
_cell.length_c   1.000
_cell.angle_alpha   90.00
_cell.angle_beta   90.00
_cell.angle_gamma   90.00
#
_symmetry.space_group_name_H-M   'P 1'
#
loop_
_entity.id
_entity.type
_entity.pdbx_description
1 polymer ?
#
loop_
_entity_poly.entity_id
_entity_poly.type
_entity_poly.pdbx_seq_one_letter_code
_entity_poly.pdbx_strand_id
1 'polypeptide(L)'
;MPAIITRIFGEGFRVFFLSAGLYGLFVGLVWGLWLTVPYLSPDYGMTPPMWHAHEMIFGYATAALGGFFLTAVPNWTGAPDVRARFIAIAAGVWLAGRMAMWFSGVLPPVVVAAVDLAFVPILAAKIATQLMRRPKPQNLIFLLLLSLIWVADLLTHLEWIGLTDDTLQSGLRAGLLALCAMIAILGGRITPAFTRNAMKRAGVPETDWPVSVGALDKLGIGLSLILPLSVLASGDWGAAGVVALVLGVVQILRMARWRTAWAAREPILLALHLGLGMLALGLILWGMAVLGIGNEVAALHVLGIGCVGGMTLAVMSRAALGHSGRALVAPGLMVLAYGLMAVAALSRWVGAELNAGYLVAMLLSDGLWVTAFALYLIAMWPALTGPRATRS
;
A
#
# COMPACT_ATOMS: atom_id res chain seq x y z
N MET A 1 19.49 5.86 -25.89
CA MET A 1 19.17 5.10 -24.67
C MET A 1 18.73 3.70 -25.06
N PRO A 2 19.10 2.63 -24.31
CA PRO A 2 18.57 1.31 -24.54
C PRO A 2 17.03 1.33 -24.54
N ALA A 3 16.38 0.60 -25.46
CA ALA A 3 14.93 0.61 -25.63
C ALA A 3 14.15 0.24 -24.32
N ILE A 4 14.77 -0.51 -23.42
CA ILE A 4 14.20 -0.87 -22.11
C ILE A 4 14.08 0.35 -21.18
N ILE A 5 15.10 1.22 -21.13
CA ILE A 5 15.10 2.42 -20.28
C ILE A 5 14.01 3.38 -20.73
N THR A 6 13.90 3.61 -22.03
CA THR A 6 12.85 4.47 -22.61
C THR A 6 11.45 3.93 -22.27
N ARG A 7 11.25 2.62 -22.24
CA ARG A 7 9.97 2.01 -21.85
C ARG A 7 9.68 2.13 -20.36
N ILE A 8 10.66 1.87 -19.50
CA ILE A 8 10.48 1.97 -18.04
C ILE A 8 10.03 3.38 -17.65
N PHE A 9 10.65 4.41 -18.20
CA PHE A 9 10.28 5.80 -17.91
C PHE A 9 9.15 6.33 -18.79
N GLY A 10 8.67 5.55 -19.76
CA GLY A 10 7.57 5.95 -20.65
C GLY A 10 6.20 5.98 -19.97
N GLU A 11 5.99 5.15 -18.97
CA GLU A 11 4.69 4.98 -18.28
C GLU A 11 4.91 4.87 -16.76
N GLY A 12 4.12 5.64 -15.98
CA GLY A 12 4.30 5.75 -14.52
C GLY A 12 4.26 4.41 -13.78
N PHE A 13 3.38 3.49 -14.18
CA PHE A 13 3.27 2.18 -13.55
C PHE A 13 4.55 1.36 -13.68
N ARG A 14 5.28 1.48 -14.80
CA ARG A 14 6.46 0.64 -15.05
C ARG A 14 7.57 0.91 -14.04
N VAL A 15 8.03 2.16 -13.97
CA VAL A 15 9.12 2.52 -13.07
C VAL A 15 8.71 2.37 -11.61
N PHE A 16 7.53 2.85 -11.22
CA PHE A 16 7.15 2.87 -9.82
C PHE A 16 6.71 1.52 -9.28
N PHE A 17 6.07 0.65 -10.07
CA PHE A 17 5.76 -0.72 -9.63
C PHE A 17 7.00 -1.61 -9.62
N LEU A 18 7.96 -1.35 -10.51
CA LEU A 18 9.27 -1.98 -10.45
C LEU A 18 10.02 -1.52 -9.18
N SER A 19 10.05 -0.21 -8.92
CA SER A 19 10.67 0.37 -7.71
C SER A 19 10.01 -0.15 -6.43
N ALA A 20 8.68 -0.19 -6.36
CA ALA A 20 7.97 -0.75 -5.22
C ALA A 20 8.31 -2.24 -4.99
N GLY A 21 8.34 -3.03 -6.06
CA GLY A 21 8.72 -4.44 -5.99
C GLY A 21 10.16 -4.65 -5.50
N LEU A 22 11.11 -3.93 -6.09
CA LEU A 22 12.52 -3.99 -5.69
C LEU A 22 12.75 -3.49 -4.27
N TYR A 23 12.07 -2.40 -3.90
CA TYR A 23 12.25 -1.80 -2.58
C TYR A 23 11.57 -2.62 -1.48
N GLY A 24 10.38 -3.18 -1.73
CA GLY A 24 9.72 -4.11 -0.81
C GLY A 24 10.56 -5.37 -0.57
N LEU A 25 11.20 -5.91 -1.63
CA LEU A 25 12.15 -7.00 -1.51
C LEU A 25 13.39 -6.59 -0.70
N PHE A 26 13.98 -5.43 -1.01
CA PHE A 26 15.19 -4.92 -0.34
C PHE A 26 14.97 -4.70 1.16
N VAL A 27 13.89 -4.01 1.54
CA VAL A 27 13.61 -3.72 2.96
C VAL A 27 13.33 -5.01 3.74
N GLY A 28 12.65 -6.00 3.14
CA GLY A 28 12.49 -7.31 3.76
C GLY A 28 13.82 -8.01 3.97
N LEU A 29 14.67 -8.10 2.94
CA LEU A 29 16.00 -8.72 3.07
C LEU A 29 16.85 -8.05 4.17
N VAL A 30 16.85 -6.72 4.22
CA VAL A 30 17.57 -5.95 5.26
C VAL A 30 16.99 -6.25 6.64
N TRP A 31 15.66 -6.28 6.77
CA TRP A 31 15.00 -6.57 8.04
C TRP A 31 15.30 -7.98 8.55
N GLY A 32 15.19 -8.99 7.69
CA GLY A 32 15.56 -10.37 8.03
C GLY A 32 17.03 -10.51 8.45
N LEU A 33 17.93 -9.79 7.77
CA LEU A 33 19.34 -9.74 8.15
C LEU A 33 19.53 -9.15 9.55
N TRP A 34 18.88 -8.04 9.88
CA TRP A 34 19.01 -7.42 11.21
C TRP A 34 18.39 -8.26 12.33
N LEU A 35 17.35 -9.00 12.05
CA LEU A 35 16.77 -9.93 13.02
C LEU A 35 17.71 -11.09 13.36
N THR A 36 18.55 -11.51 12.41
CA THR A 36 19.48 -12.65 12.57
C THR A 36 20.88 -12.20 12.98
N VAL A 37 21.31 -11.01 12.55
CA VAL A 37 22.66 -10.49 12.74
C VAL A 37 22.58 -9.00 13.14
N PRO A 38 22.14 -8.69 14.39
CA PRO A 38 21.82 -7.32 14.80
C PRO A 38 22.98 -6.33 14.70
N TYR A 39 24.24 -6.79 14.86
CA TYR A 39 25.43 -5.95 14.76
C TYR A 39 25.75 -5.47 13.32
N LEU A 40 25.03 -5.97 12.30
CA LEU A 40 25.12 -5.48 10.93
C LEU A 40 24.14 -4.35 10.63
N SER A 41 23.27 -3.98 11.58
CA SER A 41 22.43 -2.81 11.37
C SER A 41 23.30 -1.57 11.32
N PRO A 42 23.21 -0.75 10.25
CA PRO A 42 23.92 0.53 10.19
C PRO A 42 23.48 1.45 11.34
N ASP A 43 24.34 2.40 11.66
CA ASP A 43 23.97 3.47 12.60
C ASP A 43 23.04 4.45 11.86
N TYR A 44 21.74 4.29 12.08
CA TYR A 44 20.72 5.21 11.58
C TYR A 44 20.40 6.27 12.63
N GLY A 45 19.90 7.40 12.19
CA GLY A 45 19.34 8.37 13.11
C GLY A 45 18.08 7.85 13.83
N MET A 46 17.46 6.77 13.33
CA MET A 46 16.33 6.05 13.94
C MET A 46 16.74 4.65 14.38
N THR A 47 16.01 4.07 15.35
CA THR A 47 16.18 2.65 15.67
C THR A 47 15.76 1.77 14.50
N PRO A 48 16.34 0.58 14.31
CA PRO A 48 16.02 -0.32 13.19
C PRO A 48 14.52 -0.61 13.01
N PRO A 49 13.71 -0.86 14.06
CA PRO A 49 12.26 -1.03 13.89
C PRO A 49 11.55 0.21 13.36
N MET A 50 11.97 1.41 13.78
CA MET A 50 11.38 2.67 13.31
C MET A 50 11.75 2.95 11.86
N TRP A 51 13.02 2.72 11.48
CA TRP A 51 13.46 2.79 10.10
C TRP A 51 12.67 1.81 9.22
N HIS A 52 12.53 0.55 9.65
CA HIS A 52 11.74 -0.45 8.93
C HIS A 52 10.28 0.02 8.72
N ALA A 53 9.61 0.47 9.77
CA ALA A 53 8.24 0.95 9.68
C ALA A 53 8.13 2.16 8.74
N HIS A 54 9.04 3.13 8.85
CA HIS A 54 9.10 4.31 7.99
C HIS A 54 9.24 3.91 6.51
N GLU A 55 10.22 3.05 6.19
CA GLU A 55 10.51 2.65 4.81
C GLU A 55 9.40 1.80 4.19
N MET A 56 8.68 1.02 5.00
CA MET A 56 7.53 0.26 4.50
C MET A 56 6.32 1.17 4.22
N ILE A 57 6.10 2.19 5.04
CA ILE A 57 4.95 3.10 4.93
C ILE A 57 5.23 4.21 3.90
N PHE A 58 6.34 4.93 4.06
CA PHE A 58 6.65 6.13 3.28
C PHE A 58 7.60 5.86 2.11
N GLY A 59 8.38 4.79 2.16
CA GLY A 59 9.25 4.36 1.06
C GLY A 59 8.52 3.47 0.05
N TYR A 60 8.21 2.24 0.45
CA TYR A 60 7.62 1.22 -0.39
C TYR A 60 6.20 1.58 -0.87
N ALA A 61 5.28 1.88 0.06
CA ALA A 61 3.90 2.10 -0.32
C ALA A 61 3.70 3.37 -1.15
N THR A 62 4.49 4.43 -0.92
CA THR A 62 4.41 5.66 -1.75
C THR A 62 4.91 5.44 -3.17
N ALA A 63 5.89 4.54 -3.40
CA ALA A 63 6.25 4.12 -4.76
C ALA A 63 5.07 3.44 -5.45
N ALA A 64 4.39 2.50 -4.77
CA ALA A 64 3.20 1.85 -5.33
C ALA A 64 2.09 2.88 -5.66
N LEU A 65 1.87 3.89 -4.78
CA LEU A 65 0.95 5.00 -5.03
C LEU A 65 1.37 5.85 -6.23
N GLY A 66 2.66 6.14 -6.38
CA GLY A 66 3.21 6.86 -7.53
C GLY A 66 2.84 6.19 -8.85
N GLY A 67 3.09 4.89 -8.95
CA GLY A 67 2.73 4.09 -10.12
C GLY A 67 1.24 4.06 -10.38
N PHE A 68 0.46 3.87 -9.33
CA PHE A 68 -0.99 3.86 -9.43
C PHE A 68 -1.55 5.20 -9.91
N PHE A 69 -1.24 6.31 -9.24
CA PHE A 69 -1.85 7.60 -9.55
C PHE A 69 -1.40 8.19 -10.88
N LEU A 70 -0.12 8.06 -11.24
CA LEU A 70 0.38 8.53 -12.53
C LEU A 70 -0.22 7.76 -13.73
N THR A 71 -0.83 6.61 -13.46
CA THR A 71 -1.50 5.77 -14.45
C THR A 71 -3.02 5.92 -14.42
N ALA A 72 -3.62 5.92 -13.24
CA ALA A 72 -5.08 5.91 -13.09
C ALA A 72 -5.72 7.29 -13.30
N VAL A 73 -5.09 8.37 -12.82
CA VAL A 73 -5.67 9.72 -12.87
C VAL A 73 -5.86 10.22 -14.28
N PRO A 74 -4.93 10.07 -15.24
CA PRO A 74 -5.19 10.37 -16.64
C PRO A 74 -6.45 9.69 -17.19
N ASN A 75 -6.64 8.41 -16.88
CA ASN A 75 -7.81 7.65 -17.31
C ASN A 75 -9.13 8.14 -16.67
N TRP A 76 -9.10 8.62 -15.43
CA TRP A 76 -10.30 9.15 -14.75
C TRP A 76 -10.74 10.51 -15.27
N THR A 77 -9.78 11.30 -15.73
CA THR A 77 -10.00 12.70 -16.11
C THR A 77 -10.00 12.93 -17.61
N GLY A 78 -9.52 11.96 -18.40
CA GLY A 78 -9.21 12.15 -19.82
C GLY A 78 -8.06 13.12 -20.05
N ALA A 79 -7.22 13.35 -19.03
CA ALA A 79 -6.01 14.14 -19.17
C ALA A 79 -4.96 13.39 -20.02
N PRO A 80 -4.05 14.11 -20.70
CA PRO A 80 -2.93 13.47 -21.37
C PRO A 80 -2.07 12.65 -20.41
N ASP A 81 -1.47 11.60 -20.93
CA ASP A 81 -0.51 10.79 -20.19
C ASP A 81 0.63 11.64 -19.63
N VAL A 82 1.18 11.18 -18.50
CA VAL A 82 2.26 11.89 -17.85
C VAL A 82 3.54 11.75 -18.67
N ARG A 83 4.22 12.87 -18.94
CA ARG A 83 5.45 12.88 -19.75
C ARG A 83 6.58 12.12 -19.07
N ALA A 84 7.35 11.37 -19.83
CA ALA A 84 8.50 10.57 -19.35
C ALA A 84 9.49 11.40 -18.51
N ARG A 85 9.75 12.67 -18.87
CA ARG A 85 10.63 13.56 -18.08
C ARG A 85 10.11 13.76 -16.65
N PHE A 86 8.80 13.96 -16.46
CA PHE A 86 8.21 14.10 -15.12
C PHE A 86 8.33 12.78 -14.34
N ILE A 87 8.04 11.65 -15.00
CA ILE A 87 8.14 10.32 -14.39
C ILE A 87 9.58 10.07 -13.91
N ALA A 88 10.59 10.40 -14.72
CA ALA A 88 11.99 10.24 -14.36
C ALA A 88 12.41 11.14 -13.19
N ILE A 89 11.97 12.41 -13.17
CA ILE A 89 12.22 13.34 -12.05
C ILE A 89 11.57 12.81 -10.76
N ALA A 90 10.31 12.43 -10.82
CA ALA A 90 9.58 11.92 -9.65
C ALA A 90 10.21 10.64 -9.10
N ALA A 91 10.64 9.71 -9.97
CA ALA A 91 11.35 8.50 -9.57
C ALA A 91 12.74 8.82 -8.98
N GLY A 92 13.45 9.79 -9.54
CA GLY A 92 14.73 10.27 -9.00
C GLY A 92 14.60 10.89 -7.63
N VAL A 93 13.56 11.72 -7.40
CA VAL A 93 13.29 12.32 -6.09
C VAL A 93 12.90 11.24 -5.07
N TRP A 94 12.04 10.29 -5.43
CA TRP A 94 11.72 9.16 -4.57
C TRP A 94 12.99 8.37 -4.18
N LEU A 95 13.84 8.04 -5.15
CA LEU A 95 15.09 7.31 -4.90
C LEU A 95 16.05 8.11 -4.01
N ALA A 96 16.16 9.43 -4.23
CA ALA A 96 16.97 10.31 -3.39
C ALA A 96 16.54 10.27 -1.92
N GLY A 97 15.21 10.26 -1.65
CA GLY A 97 14.65 10.05 -0.30
C GLY A 97 15.11 8.71 0.30
N ARG A 98 15.02 7.62 -0.47
CA ARG A 98 15.48 6.30 0.01
C ARG A 98 16.97 6.27 0.34
N MET A 99 17.78 6.92 -0.49
CA MET A 99 19.22 7.06 -0.22
C MET A 99 19.48 7.94 1.00
N ALA A 100 18.77 9.05 1.16
CA ALA A 100 18.91 9.91 2.34
C ALA A 100 18.57 9.16 3.63
N MET A 101 17.47 8.39 3.63
CA MET A 101 17.08 7.54 4.77
C MET A 101 18.10 6.44 5.06
N TRP A 102 18.67 5.82 4.02
CA TRP A 102 19.74 4.81 4.20
C TRP A 102 21.00 5.38 4.83
N PHE A 103 21.35 6.62 4.50
CA PHE A 103 22.53 7.31 5.04
C PHE A 103 22.20 8.28 6.19
N SER A 104 21.06 8.09 6.84
CA SER A 104 20.59 9.01 7.89
C SER A 104 21.48 9.07 9.13
N GLY A 105 22.31 8.06 9.38
CA GLY A 105 23.31 8.09 10.46
C GLY A 105 24.49 9.05 10.21
N VAL A 106 24.72 9.47 8.94
CA VAL A 106 25.83 10.36 8.58
C VAL A 106 25.37 11.70 7.99
N LEU A 107 24.12 11.80 7.56
CA LEU A 107 23.54 13.03 7.03
C LEU A 107 22.85 13.84 8.15
N PRO A 108 22.87 15.18 8.07
CA PRO A 108 22.07 15.99 8.99
C PRO A 108 20.58 15.65 8.88
N PRO A 109 19.86 15.42 10.00
CA PRO A 109 18.45 15.02 9.99
C PRO A 109 17.54 15.95 9.18
N VAL A 110 17.80 17.28 9.21
CA VAL A 110 17.05 18.26 8.41
C VAL A 110 17.22 18.02 6.89
N VAL A 111 18.41 17.62 6.45
CA VAL A 111 18.68 17.31 5.04
C VAL A 111 17.92 16.04 4.64
N VAL A 112 17.96 15.01 5.50
CA VAL A 112 17.22 13.76 5.27
C VAL A 112 15.73 14.07 5.15
N ALA A 113 15.15 14.82 6.09
CA ALA A 113 13.73 15.21 6.07
C ALA A 113 13.38 15.99 4.78
N ALA A 114 14.19 17.00 4.41
CA ALA A 114 13.91 17.81 3.23
C ALA A 114 13.90 17.00 1.92
N VAL A 115 14.78 16.01 1.81
CA VAL A 115 14.88 15.17 0.60
C VAL A 115 13.77 14.12 0.60
N ASP A 116 13.50 13.50 1.73
CA ASP A 116 12.51 12.44 1.83
C ASP A 116 11.08 12.95 1.64
N LEU A 117 10.73 14.02 2.31
CA LEU A 117 9.41 14.67 2.22
C LEU A 117 9.08 15.27 0.84
N ALA A 118 10.04 15.35 -0.08
CA ALA A 118 9.82 16.01 -1.38
C ALA A 118 8.95 15.21 -2.35
N PHE A 119 8.95 13.88 -2.28
CA PHE A 119 8.29 13.03 -3.28
C PHE A 119 6.76 13.18 -3.29
N VAL A 120 6.12 13.06 -2.14
CA VAL A 120 4.65 13.06 -2.04
C VAL A 120 4.03 14.39 -2.48
N PRO A 121 4.56 15.58 -2.14
CA PRO A 121 4.08 16.86 -2.67
C PRO A 121 4.23 16.99 -4.18
N ILE A 122 5.34 16.53 -4.75
CA ILE A 122 5.56 16.55 -6.22
C ILE A 122 4.52 15.66 -6.92
N LEU A 123 4.27 14.46 -6.38
CA LEU A 123 3.23 13.56 -6.87
C LEU A 123 1.84 14.20 -6.74
N ALA A 124 1.49 14.71 -5.56
CA ALA A 124 0.21 15.34 -5.28
C ALA A 124 -0.06 16.57 -6.16
N ALA A 125 0.95 17.43 -6.35
CA ALA A 125 0.85 18.58 -7.25
C ALA A 125 0.56 18.14 -8.69
N LYS A 126 1.24 17.12 -9.19
CA LYS A 126 0.99 16.58 -10.54
C LYS A 126 -0.43 16.02 -10.66
N ILE A 127 -0.88 15.25 -9.70
CA ILE A 127 -2.21 14.67 -9.68
C ILE A 127 -3.27 15.78 -9.60
N ALA A 128 -3.06 16.80 -8.75
CA ALA A 128 -3.96 17.94 -8.64
C ALA A 128 -4.18 18.65 -9.98
N THR A 129 -3.10 18.92 -10.76
CA THR A 129 -3.23 19.53 -12.09
C THR A 129 -4.10 18.74 -13.05
N GLN A 130 -4.17 17.43 -12.91
CA GLN A 130 -4.99 16.55 -13.74
C GLN A 130 -6.42 16.42 -13.20
N LEU A 131 -6.59 16.26 -11.90
CA LEU A 131 -7.91 16.15 -11.26
C LEU A 131 -8.73 17.44 -11.41
N MET A 132 -8.08 18.61 -11.35
CA MET A 132 -8.75 19.91 -11.52
C MET A 132 -9.27 20.17 -12.93
N ARG A 133 -8.89 19.36 -13.94
CA ARG A 133 -9.48 19.42 -15.27
C ARG A 133 -10.93 18.92 -15.30
N ARG A 134 -11.26 17.92 -14.46
CA ARG A 134 -12.60 17.37 -14.27
C ARG A 134 -12.80 17.06 -12.79
N PRO A 135 -13.01 18.08 -11.95
CA PRO A 135 -13.07 17.91 -10.51
C PRO A 135 -14.33 17.10 -10.15
N LYS A 136 -14.08 15.98 -9.49
CA LYS A 136 -15.12 15.13 -8.89
C LYS A 136 -14.76 14.94 -7.42
N PRO A 137 -15.64 15.26 -6.45
CA PRO A 137 -15.35 15.13 -5.02
C PRO A 137 -14.78 13.75 -4.66
N GLN A 138 -15.31 12.70 -5.27
CA GLN A 138 -14.86 11.31 -5.08
C GLN A 138 -13.41 11.05 -5.54
N ASN A 139 -12.82 11.90 -6.36
CA ASN A 139 -11.43 11.80 -6.79
C ASN A 139 -10.53 12.77 -6.03
N LEU A 140 -11.07 13.92 -5.59
CA LEU A 140 -10.32 14.90 -4.79
C LEU A 140 -9.96 14.37 -3.40
N ILE A 141 -10.74 13.42 -2.87
CA ILE A 141 -10.46 12.74 -1.61
C ILE A 141 -9.05 12.10 -1.57
N PHE A 142 -8.52 11.70 -2.73
CA PHE A 142 -7.17 11.13 -2.80
C PHE A 142 -6.07 12.16 -2.59
N LEU A 143 -6.31 13.43 -2.90
CA LEU A 143 -5.38 14.52 -2.55
C LEU A 143 -5.35 14.73 -1.04
N LEU A 144 -6.50 14.68 -0.36
CA LEU A 144 -6.57 14.74 1.10
C LEU A 144 -5.79 13.59 1.72
N LEU A 145 -5.98 12.35 1.24
CA LEU A 145 -5.27 11.19 1.77
C LEU A 145 -3.76 11.26 1.53
N LEU A 146 -3.31 11.74 0.36
CA LEU A 146 -1.89 12.00 0.11
C LEU A 146 -1.34 13.07 1.05
N SER A 147 -2.11 14.12 1.33
CA SER A 147 -1.72 15.15 2.30
C SER A 147 -1.61 14.58 3.71
N LEU A 148 -2.52 13.68 4.12
CA LEU A 148 -2.44 13.00 5.42
C LEU A 148 -1.21 12.10 5.52
N ILE A 149 -0.88 11.34 4.46
CA ILE A 149 0.34 10.53 4.40
C ILE A 149 1.57 11.42 4.55
N TRP A 150 1.60 12.56 3.84
CA TRP A 150 2.72 13.51 3.93
C TRP A 150 2.84 14.16 5.31
N VAL A 151 1.72 14.58 5.93
CA VAL A 151 1.72 15.13 7.28
C VAL A 151 2.19 14.09 8.30
N ALA A 152 1.77 12.84 8.15
CA ALA A 152 2.19 11.73 8.99
C ALA A 152 3.71 11.50 8.89
N ASP A 153 4.27 11.54 7.70
CA ASP A 153 5.70 11.46 7.43
C ASP A 153 6.46 12.66 8.02
N LEU A 154 5.93 13.89 7.80
CA LEU A 154 6.48 15.10 8.39
C LEU A 154 6.59 15.01 9.93
N LEU A 155 5.58 14.48 10.59
CA LEU A 155 5.58 14.33 12.05
C LEU A 155 6.66 13.37 12.54
N THR A 156 6.96 12.29 11.79
CA THR A 156 8.07 11.40 12.12
C THR A 156 9.42 12.13 12.02
N HIS A 157 9.59 12.95 10.99
CA HIS A 157 10.81 13.74 10.81
C HIS A 157 10.94 14.87 11.82
N LEU A 158 9.84 15.53 12.22
CA LEU A 158 9.90 16.62 13.20
C LEU A 158 10.39 16.15 14.56
N GLU A 159 9.95 14.97 15.04
CA GLU A 159 10.48 14.39 16.27
C GLU A 159 11.95 13.98 16.10
N TRP A 160 12.28 13.38 14.99
CA TRP A 160 13.65 12.97 14.71
C TRP A 160 14.64 14.16 14.63
N ILE A 161 14.18 15.33 14.18
CA ILE A 161 14.96 16.58 14.17
C ILE A 161 15.02 17.20 15.59
N GLY A 162 14.15 16.76 16.51
CA GLY A 162 14.04 17.32 17.87
C GLY A 162 13.17 18.57 17.97
N LEU A 163 12.23 18.76 17.02
CA LEU A 163 11.29 19.89 17.02
C LEU A 163 9.95 19.56 17.70
N THR A 164 9.63 18.28 17.85
CA THR A 164 8.43 17.77 18.52
C THR A 164 8.78 16.57 19.38
N ASP A 165 7.91 16.26 20.34
CA ASP A 165 7.98 15.06 21.18
C ASP A 165 6.73 14.20 20.91
N ASP A 166 6.89 12.87 20.99
CA ASP A 166 5.80 11.86 20.88
C ASP A 166 5.00 11.88 19.56
N THR A 167 5.56 12.44 18.49
CA THR A 167 4.91 12.51 17.17
C THR A 167 5.31 11.40 16.22
N LEU A 168 6.43 10.72 16.46
CA LEU A 168 6.95 9.61 15.63
C LEU A 168 5.94 8.45 15.60
N GLN A 169 5.48 8.02 16.78
CA GLN A 169 4.57 6.88 16.88
C GLN A 169 3.19 7.18 16.28
N SER A 170 2.66 8.38 16.52
CA SER A 170 1.40 8.83 15.91
C SER A 170 1.55 9.04 14.41
N GLY A 171 2.67 9.55 13.91
CA GLY A 171 2.99 9.69 12.50
C GLY A 171 3.01 8.36 11.77
N LEU A 172 3.76 7.36 12.27
CA LEU A 172 3.82 6.03 11.67
C LEU A 172 2.44 5.36 11.60
N ARG A 173 1.66 5.43 12.69
CA ARG A 173 0.30 4.86 12.72
C ARG A 173 -0.65 5.58 11.79
N ALA A 174 -0.67 6.90 11.83
CA ALA A 174 -1.53 7.70 10.95
C ALA A 174 -1.17 7.50 9.47
N GLY A 175 0.11 7.38 9.14
CA GLY A 175 0.58 7.06 7.79
C GLY A 175 0.06 5.71 7.30
N LEU A 176 0.22 4.66 8.10
CA LEU A 176 -0.31 3.33 7.78
C LEU A 176 -1.84 3.35 7.66
N LEU A 177 -2.54 4.00 8.58
CA LEU A 177 -4.00 4.08 8.55
C LEU A 177 -4.53 4.96 7.40
N ALA A 178 -3.78 5.97 6.96
CA ALA A 178 -4.11 6.74 5.76
C ALA A 178 -3.95 5.89 4.48
N LEU A 179 -2.93 5.01 4.41
CA LEU A 179 -2.82 4.00 3.34
C LEU A 179 -4.00 3.01 3.38
N CYS A 180 -4.37 2.53 4.57
CA CYS A 180 -5.54 1.67 4.76
C CYS A 180 -6.84 2.38 4.33
N ALA A 181 -6.99 3.67 4.66
CA ALA A 181 -8.12 4.48 4.22
C ALA A 181 -8.18 4.60 2.69
N MET A 182 -7.03 4.80 2.04
CA MET A 182 -6.94 4.83 0.58
C MET A 182 -7.36 3.49 -0.03
N ILE A 183 -6.93 2.38 0.56
CA ILE A 183 -7.32 1.03 0.14
C ILE A 183 -8.82 0.79 0.37
N ALA A 184 -9.38 1.19 1.53
CA ALA A 184 -10.82 1.05 1.83
C ALA A 184 -11.70 1.79 0.82
N ILE A 185 -11.29 3.01 0.45
CA ILE A 185 -12.04 3.88 -0.48
C ILE A 185 -11.86 3.40 -1.92
N LEU A 186 -10.63 3.25 -2.37
CA LEU A 186 -10.33 2.84 -3.75
C LEU A 186 -10.71 1.38 -3.98
N GLY A 187 -10.27 0.47 -3.12
CA GLY A 187 -10.57 -0.96 -3.19
C GLY A 187 -12.07 -1.22 -3.14
N GLY A 188 -12.80 -0.46 -2.30
CA GLY A 188 -14.26 -0.51 -2.24
C GLY A 188 -14.97 -0.09 -3.53
N ARG A 189 -14.30 0.69 -4.40
CA ARG A 189 -14.81 1.07 -5.73
C ARG A 189 -14.42 0.06 -6.81
N ILE A 190 -13.15 -0.35 -6.83
CA ILE A 190 -12.62 -1.16 -7.93
C ILE A 190 -12.96 -2.65 -7.79
N THR A 191 -12.97 -3.20 -6.58
CA THR A 191 -13.16 -4.64 -6.37
C THR A 191 -14.54 -5.12 -6.83
N PRO A 192 -15.66 -4.52 -6.40
CA PRO A 192 -16.98 -4.93 -6.91
C PRO A 192 -17.15 -4.61 -8.40
N ALA A 193 -16.54 -3.52 -8.90
CA ALA A 193 -16.62 -3.18 -10.31
C ALA A 193 -15.84 -4.20 -11.19
N PHE A 194 -14.66 -4.61 -10.78
CA PHE A 194 -13.89 -5.61 -11.52
C PHE A 194 -14.53 -7.00 -11.46
N THR A 195 -15.09 -7.39 -10.31
CA THR A 195 -15.85 -8.63 -10.16
C THR A 195 -17.08 -8.63 -11.07
N ARG A 196 -17.85 -7.54 -11.08
CA ARG A 196 -18.99 -7.37 -11.99
C ARG A 196 -18.57 -7.52 -13.47
N ASN A 197 -17.51 -6.84 -13.87
CA ASN A 197 -17.03 -6.89 -15.24
C ASN A 197 -16.55 -8.29 -15.66
N ALA A 198 -15.99 -9.06 -14.74
CA ALA A 198 -15.61 -10.45 -14.98
C ALA A 198 -16.84 -11.35 -15.08
N MET A 199 -17.80 -11.21 -14.18
CA MET A 199 -19.06 -11.94 -14.21
C MET A 199 -19.85 -11.66 -15.50
N LYS A 200 -19.90 -10.41 -15.95
CA LYS A 200 -20.50 -10.03 -17.23
C LYS A 200 -19.85 -10.73 -18.41
N ARG A 201 -18.48 -10.78 -18.45
CA ARG A 201 -17.76 -11.49 -19.51
C ARG A 201 -17.98 -13.01 -19.49
N ALA A 202 -18.27 -13.57 -18.29
CA ALA A 202 -18.57 -14.97 -18.10
C ALA A 202 -20.07 -15.32 -18.35
N GLY A 203 -20.88 -14.35 -18.81
CA GLY A 203 -22.30 -14.56 -19.08
C GLY A 203 -23.18 -14.73 -17.83
N VAL A 204 -22.69 -14.33 -16.65
CA VAL A 204 -23.49 -14.41 -15.40
C VAL A 204 -24.61 -13.39 -15.44
N PRO A 205 -25.88 -13.77 -15.10
CA PRO A 205 -27.02 -12.87 -15.07
C PRO A 205 -26.79 -11.65 -14.18
N GLU A 206 -27.40 -10.53 -14.54
CA GLU A 206 -27.27 -9.26 -13.80
C GLU A 206 -27.77 -9.35 -12.35
N THR A 207 -28.76 -10.19 -12.10
CA THR A 207 -29.32 -10.47 -10.77
C THR A 207 -28.28 -11.01 -9.79
N ASP A 208 -27.20 -11.62 -10.30
CA ASP A 208 -26.15 -12.22 -9.49
C ASP A 208 -24.90 -11.34 -9.35
N TRP A 209 -24.89 -10.16 -9.95
CA TRP A 209 -23.73 -9.27 -9.88
C TRP A 209 -23.50 -8.71 -8.47
N PRO A 210 -22.27 -8.23 -8.19
CA PRO A 210 -21.97 -7.52 -6.95
C PRO A 210 -22.87 -6.31 -6.75
N VAL A 211 -23.36 -6.15 -5.52
CA VAL A 211 -24.21 -5.03 -5.12
C VAL A 211 -23.47 -4.16 -4.12
N SER A 212 -23.44 -2.85 -4.34
CA SER A 212 -22.97 -1.86 -3.39
C SER A 212 -24.15 -1.22 -2.64
N VAL A 213 -24.00 -1.06 -1.31
CA VAL A 213 -25.00 -0.41 -0.46
C VAL A 213 -24.53 1.01 -0.15
N GLY A 214 -25.17 2.02 -0.76
CA GLY A 214 -24.70 3.39 -0.71
C GLY A 214 -24.56 3.97 0.71
N ALA A 215 -25.37 3.56 1.67
CA ALA A 215 -25.22 3.97 3.08
C ALA A 215 -23.93 3.41 3.70
N LEU A 216 -23.64 2.11 3.48
CA LEU A 216 -22.41 1.48 3.96
C LEU A 216 -21.17 2.05 3.27
N ASP A 217 -21.27 2.39 1.97
CA ASP A 217 -20.15 3.02 1.26
C ASP A 217 -19.84 4.41 1.80
N LYS A 218 -20.85 5.25 2.04
CA LYS A 218 -20.69 6.58 2.63
C LYS A 218 -20.12 6.50 4.05
N LEU A 219 -20.66 5.60 4.88
CA LEU A 219 -20.15 5.38 6.24
C LEU A 219 -18.70 4.89 6.22
N GLY A 220 -18.36 3.92 5.37
CA GLY A 220 -17.00 3.42 5.20
C GLY A 220 -16.03 4.50 4.77
N ILE A 221 -16.41 5.38 3.83
CA ILE A 221 -15.58 6.51 3.40
C ILE A 221 -15.37 7.49 4.57
N GLY A 222 -16.43 7.87 5.28
CA GLY A 222 -16.34 8.80 6.41
C GLY A 222 -15.43 8.28 7.52
N LEU A 223 -15.66 7.03 7.96
CA LEU A 223 -14.83 6.40 9.00
C LEU A 223 -13.36 6.25 8.56
N SER A 224 -13.12 5.93 7.28
CA SER A 224 -11.76 5.82 6.73
C SER A 224 -11.00 7.15 6.80
N LEU A 225 -11.68 8.29 6.67
CA LEU A 225 -11.04 9.61 6.81
C LEU A 225 -10.85 10.01 8.27
N ILE A 226 -11.83 9.69 9.11
CA ILE A 226 -11.78 10.02 10.54
C ILE A 226 -10.66 9.26 11.24
N LEU A 227 -10.42 8.00 10.88
CA LEU A 227 -9.49 7.11 11.57
C LEU A 227 -8.05 7.66 11.66
N PRO A 228 -7.35 7.98 10.55
CA PRO A 228 -6.00 8.55 10.66
C PRO A 228 -5.99 9.93 11.33
N LEU A 229 -7.05 10.74 11.17
CA LEU A 229 -7.18 12.03 11.83
C LEU A 229 -7.33 11.89 13.35
N SER A 230 -8.07 10.88 13.83
CA SER A 230 -8.24 10.63 15.26
C SER A 230 -6.93 10.23 15.94
N VAL A 231 -6.04 9.54 15.24
CA VAL A 231 -4.70 9.20 15.73
C VAL A 231 -3.81 10.45 15.82
N LEU A 232 -3.92 11.36 14.86
CA LEU A 232 -3.15 12.61 14.87
C LEU A 232 -3.65 13.63 15.88
N ALA A 233 -4.95 13.60 16.22
CA ALA A 233 -5.58 14.62 17.07
C ALA A 233 -5.40 14.37 18.56
N SER A 234 -5.03 13.17 19.00
CA SER A 234 -5.07 12.78 20.40
C SER A 234 -3.93 11.81 20.75
N GLY A 235 -3.28 12.02 21.88
CA GLY A 235 -2.33 11.06 22.47
C GLY A 235 -3.01 9.81 23.06
N ASP A 236 -4.32 9.87 23.32
CA ASP A 236 -5.14 8.71 23.69
C ASP A 236 -5.89 8.19 22.45
N TRP A 237 -5.52 6.99 22.01
CA TRP A 237 -6.09 6.39 20.80
C TRP A 237 -7.35 5.54 21.05
N GLY A 238 -7.93 5.55 22.23
CA GLY A 238 -9.13 4.77 22.54
C GLY A 238 -10.29 5.07 21.57
N ALA A 239 -10.53 6.35 21.27
CA ALA A 239 -11.54 6.74 20.29
C ALA A 239 -11.20 6.23 18.86
N ALA A 240 -9.92 6.27 18.46
CA ALA A 240 -9.45 5.72 17.19
C ALA A 240 -9.67 4.20 17.15
N GLY A 241 -9.46 3.49 18.26
CA GLY A 241 -9.75 2.07 18.40
C GLY A 241 -11.21 1.73 18.11
N VAL A 242 -12.16 2.50 18.68
CA VAL A 242 -13.59 2.33 18.40
C VAL A 242 -13.90 2.58 16.92
N VAL A 243 -13.36 3.65 16.34
CA VAL A 243 -13.55 3.97 14.90
C VAL A 243 -13.02 2.83 14.03
N ALA A 244 -11.87 2.25 14.37
CA ALA A 244 -11.28 1.13 13.64
C ALA A 244 -12.17 -0.13 13.71
N LEU A 245 -12.71 -0.48 14.89
CA LEU A 245 -13.63 -1.60 15.06
C LEU A 245 -14.88 -1.43 14.19
N VAL A 246 -15.52 -0.26 14.26
CA VAL A 246 -16.71 0.03 13.45
C VAL A 246 -16.39 -0.03 11.96
N LEU A 247 -15.26 0.55 11.53
CA LEU A 247 -14.84 0.52 10.12
C LEU A 247 -14.56 -0.91 9.64
N GLY A 248 -13.92 -1.75 10.47
CA GLY A 248 -13.65 -3.15 10.16
C GLY A 248 -14.95 -3.94 9.95
N VAL A 249 -15.96 -3.76 10.81
CA VAL A 249 -17.29 -4.35 10.66
C VAL A 249 -17.98 -3.83 9.40
N VAL A 250 -17.98 -2.52 9.16
CA VAL A 250 -18.55 -1.91 7.95
C VAL A 250 -17.90 -2.50 6.70
N GLN A 251 -16.57 -2.72 6.72
CA GLN A 251 -15.87 -3.32 5.58
C GLN A 251 -16.31 -4.77 5.32
N ILE A 252 -16.53 -5.58 6.35
CA ILE A 252 -17.12 -6.94 6.21
C ILE A 252 -18.51 -6.87 5.58
N LEU A 253 -19.37 -5.99 6.09
CA LEU A 253 -20.75 -5.82 5.59
C LEU A 253 -20.77 -5.35 4.12
N ARG A 254 -19.85 -4.49 3.71
CA ARG A 254 -19.69 -4.08 2.30
C ARG A 254 -19.30 -5.27 1.44
N MET A 255 -18.30 -6.05 1.87
CA MET A 255 -17.79 -7.20 1.12
C MET A 255 -18.79 -8.37 1.02
N ALA A 256 -19.71 -8.52 1.97
CA ALA A 256 -20.64 -9.63 2.01
C ALA A 256 -21.51 -9.75 0.72
N ARG A 257 -21.69 -8.63 0.00
CA ARG A 257 -22.47 -8.59 -1.26
C ARG A 257 -21.61 -8.50 -2.53
N TRP A 258 -20.28 -8.64 -2.44
CA TRP A 258 -19.38 -8.50 -3.60
C TRP A 258 -19.04 -9.81 -4.30
N ARG A 259 -19.75 -10.89 -3.97
CA ARG A 259 -19.61 -12.20 -4.62
C ARG A 259 -18.20 -12.78 -4.50
N THR A 260 -17.58 -12.70 -3.33
CA THR A 260 -16.21 -13.20 -3.05
C THR A 260 -16.06 -14.68 -3.43
N ALA A 261 -17.07 -15.53 -3.16
CA ALA A 261 -17.05 -16.94 -3.53
C ALA A 261 -16.96 -17.15 -5.05
N TRP A 262 -17.60 -16.29 -5.85
CA TRP A 262 -17.44 -16.32 -7.30
C TRP A 262 -16.06 -15.84 -7.73
N ALA A 263 -15.56 -14.77 -7.12
CA ALA A 263 -14.23 -14.21 -7.40
C ALA A 263 -13.09 -15.21 -7.09
N ALA A 264 -13.32 -16.20 -6.24
CA ALA A 264 -12.35 -17.26 -5.94
C ALA A 264 -11.95 -18.09 -7.17
N ARG A 265 -12.75 -18.09 -8.25
CA ARG A 265 -12.43 -18.73 -9.53
C ARG A 265 -11.39 -17.95 -10.35
N GLU A 266 -11.18 -16.69 -10.01
CA GLU A 266 -10.30 -15.75 -10.70
C GLU A 266 -9.25 -15.22 -9.70
N PRO A 267 -8.07 -15.85 -9.58
CA PRO A 267 -7.07 -15.48 -8.56
C PRO A 267 -6.71 -14.00 -8.54
N ILE A 268 -6.68 -13.34 -9.71
CA ILE A 268 -6.41 -11.90 -9.82
C ILE A 268 -7.52 -11.02 -9.21
N LEU A 269 -8.75 -11.53 -9.11
CA LEU A 269 -9.85 -10.88 -8.41
C LEU A 269 -9.85 -11.25 -6.93
N LEU A 270 -9.65 -12.53 -6.63
CA LEU A 270 -9.59 -13.02 -5.26
C LEU A 270 -8.54 -12.26 -4.44
N ALA A 271 -7.39 -11.92 -5.03
CA ALA A 271 -6.34 -11.15 -4.38
C ALA A 271 -6.83 -9.77 -3.87
N LEU A 272 -7.71 -9.09 -4.63
CA LEU A 272 -8.33 -7.82 -4.19
C LEU A 272 -9.28 -8.04 -3.00
N HIS A 273 -10.10 -9.09 -3.07
CA HIS A 273 -10.99 -9.45 -1.97
C HIS A 273 -10.21 -9.84 -0.71
N LEU A 274 -9.11 -10.58 -0.88
CA LEU A 274 -8.24 -11.00 0.22
C LEU A 274 -7.59 -9.81 0.91
N GLY A 275 -7.03 -8.86 0.14
CA GLY A 275 -6.44 -7.63 0.68
C GLY A 275 -7.46 -6.79 1.47
N LEU A 276 -8.71 -6.69 1.01
CA LEU A 276 -9.78 -6.01 1.75
C LEU A 276 -10.28 -6.81 2.95
N GLY A 277 -10.25 -8.13 2.89
CA GLY A 277 -10.50 -8.99 4.05
C GLY A 277 -9.45 -8.81 5.14
N MET A 278 -8.17 -8.70 4.75
CA MET A 278 -7.07 -8.38 5.68
C MET A 278 -7.18 -6.96 6.25
N LEU A 279 -7.69 -6.00 5.47
CA LEU A 279 -8.03 -4.67 5.99
C LEU A 279 -9.07 -4.77 7.10
N ALA A 280 -10.17 -5.47 6.87
CA ALA A 280 -11.23 -5.62 7.87
C ALA A 280 -10.72 -6.31 9.15
N LEU A 281 -9.99 -7.42 8.98
CA LEU A 281 -9.39 -8.16 10.08
C LEU A 281 -8.41 -7.29 10.87
N GLY A 282 -7.46 -6.65 10.17
CA GLY A 282 -6.44 -5.81 10.80
C GLY A 282 -7.02 -4.62 11.55
N LEU A 283 -8.08 -3.98 11.02
CA LEU A 283 -8.77 -2.89 11.70
C LEU A 283 -9.47 -3.36 12.99
N ILE A 284 -10.10 -4.53 12.96
CA ILE A 284 -10.72 -5.11 14.16
C ILE A 284 -9.65 -5.44 15.21
N LEU A 285 -8.58 -6.12 14.80
CA LEU A 285 -7.49 -6.50 15.70
C LEU A 285 -6.80 -5.28 16.29
N TRP A 286 -6.51 -4.26 15.48
CA TRP A 286 -5.89 -3.03 15.95
C TRP A 286 -6.81 -2.25 16.89
N GLY A 287 -8.10 -2.15 16.56
CA GLY A 287 -9.08 -1.51 17.42
C GLY A 287 -9.22 -2.21 18.77
N MET A 288 -9.21 -3.54 18.79
CA MET A 288 -9.19 -4.34 20.03
C MET A 288 -7.91 -4.10 20.84
N ALA A 289 -6.75 -4.10 20.17
CA ALA A 289 -5.46 -3.94 20.82
C ALA A 289 -5.31 -2.56 21.47
N VAL A 290 -5.74 -1.49 20.81
CA VAL A 290 -5.76 -0.13 21.37
C VAL A 290 -6.70 -0.03 22.60
N LEU A 291 -7.76 -0.85 22.65
CA LEU A 291 -8.67 -0.96 23.79
C LEU A 291 -8.20 -1.95 24.86
N GLY A 292 -6.97 -2.46 24.75
CA GLY A 292 -6.35 -3.33 25.76
C GLY A 292 -6.52 -4.84 25.51
N ILE A 293 -6.98 -5.28 24.34
CA ILE A 293 -7.21 -6.68 23.99
C ILE A 293 -6.32 -7.10 22.83
N GLY A 294 -5.25 -7.83 23.07
CA GLY A 294 -4.32 -8.33 22.04
C GLY A 294 -3.06 -7.48 21.89
N ASN A 295 -2.29 -7.77 20.83
CA ASN A 295 -1.00 -7.13 20.55
C ASN A 295 -1.13 -6.09 19.41
N GLU A 296 -0.88 -4.82 19.72
CA GLU A 296 -1.00 -3.72 18.78
C GLU A 296 -0.05 -3.87 17.58
N VAL A 297 1.22 -4.17 17.83
CA VAL A 297 2.23 -4.30 16.77
C VAL A 297 1.88 -5.45 15.83
N ALA A 298 1.36 -6.55 16.37
CA ALA A 298 0.88 -7.67 15.56
C ALA A 298 -0.28 -7.28 14.65
N ALA A 299 -1.26 -6.53 15.17
CA ALA A 299 -2.39 -6.03 14.40
C ALA A 299 -1.96 -5.05 13.29
N LEU A 300 -1.01 -4.14 13.59
CA LEU A 300 -0.41 -3.25 12.58
C LEU A 300 0.27 -4.04 11.43
N HIS A 301 0.84 -5.21 11.70
CA HIS A 301 1.41 -6.06 10.66
C HIS A 301 0.34 -6.76 9.82
N VAL A 302 -0.84 -7.09 10.37
CA VAL A 302 -1.97 -7.56 9.53
C VAL A 302 -2.39 -6.46 8.55
N LEU A 303 -2.42 -5.19 8.99
CA LEU A 303 -2.67 -4.05 8.11
C LEU A 303 -1.52 -3.83 7.11
N GLY A 304 -0.27 -3.81 7.56
CA GLY A 304 0.90 -3.55 6.72
C GLY A 304 1.15 -4.65 5.69
N ILE A 305 1.24 -5.91 6.13
CA ILE A 305 1.53 -7.06 5.26
C ILE A 305 0.27 -7.49 4.50
N GLY A 306 -0.79 -7.83 5.24
CA GLY A 306 -1.99 -8.43 4.66
C GLY A 306 -2.80 -7.46 3.80
N CYS A 307 -3.04 -6.25 4.31
CA CYS A 307 -3.81 -5.24 3.60
C CYS A 307 -2.93 -4.47 2.61
N VAL A 308 -1.94 -3.70 3.07
CA VAL A 308 -1.14 -2.83 2.18
C VAL A 308 -0.32 -3.68 1.21
N GLY A 309 0.45 -4.64 1.70
CA GLY A 309 1.26 -5.53 0.86
C GLY A 309 0.40 -6.37 -0.09
N GLY A 310 -0.65 -7.03 0.41
CA GLY A 310 -1.54 -7.85 -0.40
C GLY A 310 -2.28 -7.05 -1.47
N MET A 311 -2.83 -5.87 -1.11
CA MET A 311 -3.56 -5.03 -2.05
C MET A 311 -2.62 -4.38 -3.09
N THR A 312 -1.42 -3.96 -2.71
CA THR A 312 -0.46 -3.40 -3.67
C THR A 312 -0.03 -4.45 -4.68
N LEU A 313 0.28 -5.69 -4.27
CA LEU A 313 0.57 -6.79 -5.20
C LEU A 313 -0.59 -7.05 -6.15
N ALA A 314 -1.84 -7.09 -5.65
CA ALA A 314 -3.03 -7.33 -6.45
C ALA A 314 -3.26 -6.20 -7.49
N VAL A 315 -3.13 -4.95 -7.06
CA VAL A 315 -3.34 -3.78 -7.94
C VAL A 315 -2.19 -3.62 -8.94
N MET A 316 -0.95 -3.72 -8.47
CA MET A 316 0.23 -3.55 -9.34
C MET A 316 0.27 -4.63 -10.44
N SER A 317 0.03 -5.90 -10.11
CA SER A 317 0.03 -6.98 -11.09
C SER A 317 -1.10 -6.82 -12.10
N ARG A 318 -2.32 -6.53 -11.62
CA ARG A 318 -3.48 -6.33 -12.49
C ARG A 318 -3.29 -5.12 -13.42
N ALA A 319 -2.83 -3.99 -12.88
CA ALA A 319 -2.60 -2.77 -13.65
C ALA A 319 -1.46 -2.97 -14.66
N ALA A 320 -0.35 -3.60 -14.26
CA ALA A 320 0.76 -3.90 -15.16
C ALA A 320 0.33 -4.79 -16.34
N LEU A 321 -0.46 -5.85 -16.09
CA LEU A 321 -1.00 -6.69 -17.15
C LEU A 321 -1.93 -5.88 -18.09
N GLY A 322 -2.89 -5.15 -17.51
CA GLY A 322 -3.87 -4.40 -18.29
C GLY A 322 -3.26 -3.29 -19.15
N HIS A 323 -2.37 -2.47 -18.57
CA HIS A 323 -1.73 -1.37 -19.28
C HIS A 323 -0.64 -1.83 -20.24
N SER A 324 -0.04 -2.99 -20.05
CA SER A 324 0.89 -3.59 -21.00
C SER A 324 0.21 -4.39 -22.13
N GLY A 325 -1.14 -4.40 -22.18
CA GLY A 325 -1.93 -5.08 -23.22
C GLY A 325 -2.03 -6.61 -23.04
N ARG A 326 -1.62 -7.14 -21.89
CA ARG A 326 -1.65 -8.56 -21.58
C ARG A 326 -3.02 -9.00 -21.06
N ALA A 327 -3.31 -10.28 -21.13
CA ALA A 327 -4.53 -10.85 -20.54
C ALA A 327 -4.56 -10.61 -19.03
N LEU A 328 -5.74 -10.30 -18.49
CA LEU A 328 -5.96 -10.09 -17.05
C LEU A 328 -6.08 -11.44 -16.31
N VAL A 329 -5.10 -12.31 -16.51
CA VAL A 329 -4.97 -13.62 -15.87
C VAL A 329 -3.69 -13.60 -15.04
N ALA A 330 -3.80 -13.93 -13.76
CA ALA A 330 -2.62 -13.98 -12.88
C ALA A 330 -1.70 -15.12 -13.29
N PRO A 331 -0.41 -14.89 -13.58
CA PRO A 331 0.57 -15.97 -13.71
C PRO A 331 0.62 -16.83 -12.45
N GLY A 332 0.96 -18.10 -12.55
CA GLY A 332 1.00 -19.03 -11.40
C GLY A 332 1.87 -18.54 -10.23
N LEU A 333 3.02 -17.92 -10.54
CA LEU A 333 3.89 -17.31 -9.52
C LEU A 333 3.20 -16.17 -8.77
N MET A 334 2.33 -15.40 -9.45
CA MET A 334 1.54 -14.35 -8.79
C MET A 334 0.44 -14.93 -7.89
N VAL A 335 -0.18 -16.05 -8.32
CA VAL A 335 -1.18 -16.73 -7.46
C VAL A 335 -0.54 -17.19 -6.16
N LEU A 336 0.67 -17.76 -6.24
CA LEU A 336 1.45 -18.13 -5.07
C LEU A 336 1.78 -16.89 -4.20
N ALA A 337 2.28 -15.81 -4.81
CA ALA A 337 2.62 -14.58 -4.09
C ALA A 337 1.44 -13.99 -3.32
N TYR A 338 0.23 -14.00 -3.88
CA TYR A 338 -0.97 -13.53 -3.17
C TYR A 338 -1.28 -14.38 -1.92
N GLY A 339 -1.14 -15.71 -2.01
CA GLY A 339 -1.32 -16.61 -0.87
C GLY A 339 -0.26 -16.41 0.21
N LEU A 340 1.01 -16.27 -0.21
CA LEU A 340 2.13 -16.04 0.72
C LEU A 340 1.95 -14.76 1.55
N MET A 341 1.40 -13.68 0.98
CA MET A 341 1.14 -12.44 1.73
C MET A 341 0.12 -12.62 2.84
N ALA A 342 -0.95 -13.38 2.59
CA ALA A 342 -1.93 -13.67 3.62
C ALA A 342 -1.35 -14.54 4.73
N VAL A 343 -0.59 -15.57 4.37
CA VAL A 343 0.09 -16.44 5.33
C VAL A 343 1.13 -15.66 6.14
N ALA A 344 1.90 -14.77 5.51
CA ALA A 344 2.87 -13.90 6.17
C ALA A 344 2.20 -13.02 7.25
N ALA A 345 1.09 -12.38 6.91
CA ALA A 345 0.35 -11.54 7.85
C ALA A 345 -0.18 -12.35 9.06
N LEU A 346 -0.79 -13.50 8.78
CA LEU A 346 -1.36 -14.35 9.83
C LEU A 346 -0.28 -14.99 10.70
N SER A 347 0.82 -15.47 10.14
CA SER A 347 1.93 -16.03 10.92
C SER A 347 2.57 -14.99 11.84
N ARG A 348 2.69 -13.73 11.35
CA ARG A 348 3.23 -12.62 12.15
C ARG A 348 2.31 -12.27 13.32
N TRP A 349 1.00 -12.26 13.09
CA TRP A 349 0.00 -12.00 14.13
C TRP A 349 -0.05 -13.12 15.16
N VAL A 350 -0.26 -14.37 14.73
CA VAL A 350 -0.37 -15.53 15.61
C VAL A 350 0.89 -15.71 16.48
N GLY A 351 2.07 -15.57 15.89
CA GLY A 351 3.33 -15.70 16.62
C GLY A 351 3.54 -14.64 17.71
N ALA A 352 3.00 -13.42 17.51
CA ALA A 352 3.05 -12.37 18.52
C ALA A 352 2.00 -12.58 19.64
N GLU A 353 0.79 -13.02 19.29
CA GLU A 353 -0.27 -13.26 20.28
C GLU A 353 0.06 -14.45 21.20
N LEU A 354 0.63 -15.51 20.66
CA LEU A 354 0.93 -16.71 21.43
C LEU A 354 2.21 -16.60 22.27
N ASN A 355 3.02 -15.54 22.12
CA ASN A 355 4.34 -15.36 22.75
C ASN A 355 5.27 -16.58 22.61
N ALA A 356 4.96 -17.50 21.72
CA ALA A 356 5.71 -18.73 21.48
C ALA A 356 6.47 -18.60 20.15
N GLY A 357 7.80 -18.58 20.24
CA GLY A 357 8.63 -18.52 19.04
C GLY A 357 8.52 -17.20 18.27
N TYR A 358 8.39 -16.08 18.96
CA TYR A 358 8.21 -14.75 18.36
C TYR A 358 9.21 -14.44 17.23
N LEU A 359 10.51 -14.70 17.45
CA LEU A 359 11.53 -14.51 16.42
C LEU A 359 11.31 -15.42 15.22
N VAL A 360 10.93 -16.68 15.43
CA VAL A 360 10.64 -17.63 14.34
C VAL A 360 9.46 -17.14 13.51
N ALA A 361 8.41 -16.65 14.15
CA ALA A 361 7.25 -16.10 13.45
C ALA A 361 7.59 -14.83 12.66
N MET A 362 8.46 -13.95 13.19
CA MET A 362 8.96 -12.79 12.46
C MET A 362 9.77 -13.20 11.23
N LEU A 363 10.73 -14.11 11.38
CA LEU A 363 11.56 -14.60 10.28
C LEU A 363 10.74 -15.34 9.22
N LEU A 364 9.75 -16.15 9.64
CA LEU A 364 8.83 -16.81 8.72
C LEU A 364 8.03 -15.78 7.93
N SER A 365 7.41 -14.83 8.61
CA SER A 365 6.63 -13.76 7.97
C SER A 365 7.47 -12.95 6.97
N ASP A 366 8.68 -12.57 7.38
CA ASP A 366 9.62 -11.83 6.54
C ASP A 366 10.07 -12.66 5.33
N GLY A 367 10.44 -13.91 5.51
CA GLY A 367 10.80 -14.81 4.42
C GLY A 367 9.68 -15.02 3.41
N LEU A 368 8.42 -15.10 3.87
CA LEU A 368 7.23 -15.16 3.02
C LEU A 368 7.02 -13.85 2.25
N TRP A 369 7.21 -12.70 2.88
CA TRP A 369 7.19 -11.37 2.23
C TRP A 369 8.24 -11.27 1.13
N VAL A 370 9.51 -11.54 1.46
CA VAL A 370 10.64 -11.53 0.52
C VAL A 370 10.36 -12.44 -0.67
N THR A 371 9.88 -13.67 -0.41
CA THR A 371 9.52 -14.62 -1.46
C THR A 371 8.39 -14.08 -2.34
N ALA A 372 7.34 -13.51 -1.76
CA ALA A 372 6.22 -12.96 -2.53
C ALA A 372 6.66 -11.82 -3.48
N PHE A 373 7.53 -10.92 -3.01
CA PHE A 373 8.07 -9.85 -3.85
C PHE A 373 9.07 -10.34 -4.91
N ALA A 374 9.87 -11.34 -4.61
CA ALA A 374 10.73 -11.98 -5.61
C ALA A 374 9.88 -12.64 -6.73
N LEU A 375 8.84 -13.37 -6.37
CA LEU A 375 7.90 -13.96 -7.32
C LEU A 375 7.16 -12.90 -8.16
N TYR A 376 6.76 -11.80 -7.54
CA TYR A 376 6.17 -10.64 -8.24
C TYR A 376 7.12 -10.08 -9.29
N LEU A 377 8.37 -9.81 -8.93
CA LEU A 377 9.37 -9.27 -9.85
C LEU A 377 9.61 -10.22 -11.04
N ILE A 378 9.74 -11.50 -10.77
CA ILE A 378 9.94 -12.52 -11.82
C ILE A 378 8.72 -12.57 -12.75
N ALA A 379 7.52 -12.71 -12.18
CA ALA A 379 6.28 -12.86 -12.94
C ALA A 379 5.90 -11.61 -13.75
N MET A 380 6.13 -10.43 -13.18
CA MET A 380 5.74 -9.16 -13.78
C MET A 380 6.84 -8.51 -14.61
N TRP A 381 8.06 -9.04 -14.61
CA TRP A 381 9.17 -8.51 -15.39
C TRP A 381 8.82 -8.24 -16.86
N PRO A 382 8.17 -9.16 -17.61
CA PRO A 382 7.80 -8.90 -19.01
C PRO A 382 6.75 -7.80 -19.17
N ALA A 383 5.87 -7.60 -18.18
CA ALA A 383 4.86 -6.55 -18.22
C ALA A 383 5.44 -5.17 -17.88
N LEU A 384 6.45 -5.13 -17.00
CA LEU A 384 7.07 -3.89 -16.53
C LEU A 384 8.15 -3.37 -17.49
N THR A 385 8.91 -4.27 -18.15
CA THR A 385 10.08 -3.89 -18.95
C THR A 385 9.92 -4.16 -20.45
N GLY A 386 9.05 -5.11 -20.81
CA GLY A 386 8.83 -5.55 -22.18
C GLY A 386 7.96 -4.58 -23.01
N PRO A 387 7.87 -4.80 -24.31
CA PRO A 387 6.95 -4.07 -25.18
C PRO A 387 5.49 -4.34 -24.79
N ARG A 388 4.60 -3.41 -25.18
CA ARG A 388 3.15 -3.62 -25.06
C ARG A 388 2.76 -4.80 -25.96
N ALA A 389 1.98 -5.74 -25.42
CA ALA A 389 1.49 -6.84 -26.22
C ALA A 389 0.47 -6.32 -27.25
N THR A 390 0.64 -6.69 -28.51
CA THR A 390 -0.38 -6.46 -29.54
C THR A 390 -1.55 -7.37 -29.23
N ARG A 391 -2.76 -6.81 -29.13
CA ARG A 391 -3.96 -7.65 -29.05
C ARG A 391 -4.06 -8.43 -30.38
N SER A 392 -3.84 -9.76 -30.32
CA SER A 392 -4.21 -10.64 -31.41
C SER A 392 -5.71 -10.79 -31.46
#